data_723a5b1cf2c68010fbe7b0f512fbaf3c
#
_entry.id   723a5b1cf2c68010fbe7b0f512fbaf3c
#
_cell.length_a   1.000
_cell.length_b   1.000
_cell.length_c   1.000
_cell.angle_alpha   90.00
_cell.angle_beta   90.00
_cell.angle_gamma   90.00
#
_symmetry.space_group_name_H-M   'P 1'
#
loop_
_entity.id
_entity.type
_entity.pdbx_description
1 polymer ?
#
loop_
_entity_poly.entity_id
_entity_poly.type
_entity_poly.pdbx_seq_one_letter_code
_entity_poly.pdbx_strand_id
1 'polypeptide(L)'
;LLPIKAETGGVSTWSYRATLIALFQLLEKLGIAPSVKETCLSAQKQLQKLLDSKNQWLESFMNLTTSNSGIWLMSPAERSGSALQGALMFREGPRVQADGCETGDWSHVDVYLTKSLDYKALMFTGSVWDQQAIEWLVNRNSSFGSIGSYSKGNIASINIEDGDTLFKLLTELLIPELMSANLWSKQ
;
A
#
# COMPACT_ATOMS: atom_id res chain seq x y z
N LEU A 1 -16.33 13.48 16.39
CA LEU A 1 -15.53 14.35 15.53
C LEU A 1 -14.06 14.00 15.76
N LEU A 2 -13.34 13.65 14.70
CA LEU A 2 -11.89 13.39 14.80
C LEU A 2 -11.16 14.72 15.06
N PRO A 3 -10.16 14.77 15.97
CA PRO A 3 -9.43 16.00 16.30
C PRO A 3 -8.33 16.29 15.27
N ILE A 4 -8.70 16.38 14.00
CA ILE A 4 -7.79 16.64 12.89
C ILE A 4 -8.24 17.86 12.09
N LYS A 5 -7.32 18.49 11.37
CA LYS A 5 -7.68 19.55 10.42
C LYS A 5 -8.44 18.93 9.23
N ALA A 6 -9.30 19.73 8.62
CA ALA A 6 -9.94 19.34 7.36
C ALA A 6 -8.89 19.09 6.27
N GLU A 7 -9.11 18.09 5.46
CA GLU A 7 -8.27 17.85 4.28
C GLU A 7 -8.59 18.87 3.21
N THR A 8 -7.55 19.52 2.70
CA THR A 8 -7.67 20.56 1.66
C THR A 8 -7.25 20.07 0.29
N GLY A 9 -6.59 18.91 0.21
CA GLY A 9 -6.04 18.34 -1.02
C GLY A 9 -7.02 17.52 -1.88
N GLY A 10 -8.25 17.30 -1.42
CA GLY A 10 -9.25 16.52 -2.14
C GLY A 10 -9.04 14.99 -2.11
N VAL A 11 -7.94 14.51 -1.53
CA VAL A 11 -7.66 13.08 -1.34
C VAL A 11 -7.58 12.78 0.15
N SER A 12 -8.31 11.75 0.60
CA SER A 12 -8.38 11.39 2.01
C SER A 12 -7.11 10.66 2.47
N THR A 13 -6.22 11.34 3.19
CA THR A 13 -5.00 10.77 3.77
C THR A 13 -4.98 10.89 5.29
N TRP A 14 -5.16 12.09 5.81
CA TRP A 14 -5.19 12.36 7.26
C TRP A 14 -6.42 11.76 7.94
N SER A 15 -7.59 11.93 7.34
CA SER A 15 -8.84 11.39 7.87
C SER A 15 -8.83 9.87 7.88
N TYR A 16 -8.25 9.21 6.88
CA TYR A 16 -8.08 7.77 6.85
C TYR A 16 -7.25 7.28 8.04
N ARG A 17 -6.02 7.82 8.21
CA ARG A 17 -5.15 7.43 9.33
C ARG A 17 -5.74 7.75 10.69
N ALA A 18 -6.37 8.92 10.83
CA ALA A 18 -7.02 9.29 12.08
C ALA A 18 -8.20 8.37 12.43
N THR A 19 -8.96 7.92 11.43
CA THR A 19 -10.03 6.95 11.61
C THR A 19 -9.49 5.60 12.07
N LEU A 20 -8.41 5.10 11.47
CA LEU A 20 -7.74 3.88 11.92
C LEU A 20 -7.29 3.99 13.39
N ILE A 21 -6.59 5.08 13.73
CA ILE A 21 -6.13 5.31 15.10
C ILE A 21 -7.31 5.32 16.07
N ALA A 22 -8.40 6.01 15.75
CA ALA A 22 -9.59 6.07 16.62
C ALA A 22 -10.27 4.69 16.80
N LEU A 23 -10.35 3.90 15.73
CA LEU A 23 -10.88 2.54 15.79
C LEU A 23 -10.00 1.63 16.65
N PHE A 24 -8.68 1.68 16.46
CA PHE A 24 -7.75 0.88 17.27
C PHE A 24 -7.69 1.33 18.73
N GLN A 25 -7.88 2.63 19.04
CA GLN A 25 -8.06 3.10 20.41
C GLN A 25 -9.32 2.51 21.07
N LEU A 26 -10.39 2.32 20.31
CA LEU A 26 -11.56 1.59 20.81
C LEU A 26 -11.23 0.12 21.09
N LEU A 27 -10.54 -0.54 20.16
CA LEU A 27 -10.12 -1.94 20.34
C LEU A 27 -9.16 -2.11 21.53
N GLU A 28 -8.24 -1.16 21.74
CA GLU A 28 -7.35 -1.13 22.91
C GLU A 28 -8.16 -1.04 24.21
N LYS A 29 -9.16 -0.16 24.28
CA LYS A 29 -10.05 -0.05 25.45
C LYS A 29 -10.88 -1.31 25.71
N LEU A 30 -11.15 -2.09 24.68
CA LEU A 30 -11.83 -3.39 24.78
C LEU A 30 -10.87 -4.54 25.11
N GLY A 31 -9.56 -4.27 25.23
CA GLY A 31 -8.54 -5.29 25.51
C GLY A 31 -8.21 -6.18 24.31
N ILE A 32 -8.56 -5.76 23.08
CA ILE A 32 -8.38 -6.53 21.83
C ILE A 32 -7.09 -6.14 21.10
N ALA A 33 -6.71 -4.86 21.16
CA ALA A 33 -5.51 -4.34 20.49
C ALA A 33 -4.42 -3.96 21.52
N PRO A 34 -3.13 -3.96 21.10
CA PRO A 34 -2.02 -3.46 21.91
C PRO A 34 -2.10 -1.93 22.09
N SER A 35 -1.10 -1.36 22.78
CA SER A 35 -1.00 0.09 23.02
C SER A 35 -0.90 0.88 21.70
N VAL A 36 -1.97 1.58 21.36
CA VAL A 36 -2.04 2.43 20.16
C VAL A 36 -1.01 3.56 20.21
N LYS A 37 -0.73 4.11 21.39
CA LYS A 37 0.28 5.16 21.55
C LYS A 37 1.68 4.65 21.17
N GLU A 38 2.08 3.49 21.63
CA GLU A 38 3.40 2.91 21.32
C GLU A 38 3.50 2.54 19.86
N THR A 39 2.46 1.96 19.28
CA THR A 39 2.37 1.67 17.85
C THR A 39 2.51 2.94 17.00
N CYS A 40 1.79 4.03 17.34
CA CYS A 40 1.92 5.31 16.63
C CYS A 40 3.32 5.91 16.72
N LEU A 41 4.00 5.82 17.86
CA LEU A 41 5.38 6.30 18.02
C LEU A 41 6.37 5.50 17.17
N SER A 42 6.18 4.18 17.08
CA SER A 42 6.98 3.30 16.23
C SER A 42 6.71 3.58 14.74
N ALA A 43 5.44 3.72 14.36
CA ALA A 43 5.05 4.09 13.00
C ALA A 43 5.62 5.45 12.57
N GLN A 44 5.62 6.45 13.46
CA GLN A 44 6.23 7.75 13.18
C GLN A 44 7.73 7.62 12.85
N LYS A 45 8.48 6.81 13.60
CA LYS A 45 9.91 6.58 13.32
C LYS A 45 10.12 5.90 11.97
N GLN A 46 9.31 4.88 11.67
CA GLN A 46 9.37 4.18 10.38
C GLN A 46 9.02 5.11 9.22
N LEU A 47 7.97 5.92 9.34
CA LEU A 47 7.59 6.90 8.32
C LEU A 47 8.71 7.93 8.08
N GLN A 48 9.37 8.42 9.13
CA GLN A 48 10.50 9.34 9.00
C GLN A 48 11.65 8.68 8.23
N LYS A 49 12.03 7.43 8.56
CA LYS A 49 13.06 6.68 7.82
C LYS A 49 12.72 6.54 6.33
N LEU A 50 11.47 6.22 6.02
CA LEU A 50 11.00 6.09 4.63
C LEU A 50 11.08 7.42 3.89
N LEU A 51 10.68 8.53 4.52
CA LEU A 51 10.77 9.88 3.94
C LEU A 51 12.21 10.31 3.71
N ASP A 52 13.10 10.09 4.68
CA ASP A 52 14.52 10.47 4.59
C ASP A 52 15.22 9.69 3.46
N SER A 53 14.81 8.45 3.20
CA SER A 53 15.37 7.59 2.15
C SER A 53 14.60 7.63 0.83
N LYS A 54 13.56 8.46 0.68
CA LYS A 54 12.64 8.39 -0.48
C LYS A 54 13.34 8.45 -1.84
N ASN A 55 14.40 9.22 -1.95
CA ASN A 55 15.16 9.37 -3.21
C ASN A 55 15.90 8.08 -3.63
N GLN A 56 16.06 7.12 -2.71
CA GLN A 56 16.73 5.85 -2.98
C GLN A 56 15.78 4.79 -3.56
N TRP A 57 14.47 4.91 -3.30
CA TRP A 57 13.51 3.87 -3.65
C TRP A 57 12.34 4.36 -4.53
N LEU A 58 11.93 5.62 -4.45
CA LEU A 58 10.71 6.09 -5.12
C LEU A 58 10.77 5.89 -6.64
N GLU A 59 11.90 6.17 -7.27
CA GLU A 59 12.06 6.06 -8.73
C GLU A 59 11.81 4.64 -9.22
N SER A 60 12.30 3.62 -8.53
CA SER A 60 12.06 2.22 -8.91
C SER A 60 10.60 1.84 -8.82
N PHE A 61 9.86 2.35 -7.82
CA PHE A 61 8.42 2.15 -7.73
C PHE A 61 7.65 2.92 -8.82
N MET A 62 8.12 4.10 -9.23
CA MET A 62 7.49 4.87 -10.32
C MET A 62 7.46 4.11 -11.64
N ASN A 63 8.37 3.16 -11.89
CA ASN A 63 8.34 2.29 -13.06
C ASN A 63 7.07 1.42 -13.14
N LEU A 64 6.38 1.21 -12.02
CA LEU A 64 5.09 0.52 -11.99
C LEU A 64 3.92 1.38 -12.51
N THR A 65 4.12 2.66 -12.68
CA THR A 65 3.08 3.60 -13.15
C THR A 65 3.16 3.92 -14.64
N THR A 66 4.00 3.21 -15.38
CA THR A 66 4.23 3.45 -16.81
C THR A 66 3.24 2.71 -17.72
N SER A 67 2.42 1.82 -17.17
CA SER A 67 1.41 1.07 -17.92
C SER A 67 0.19 1.94 -18.26
N ASN A 68 -0.27 1.84 -19.50
CA ASN A 68 -1.56 2.41 -19.91
C ASN A 68 -2.76 1.59 -19.36
N SER A 69 -2.51 0.40 -18.85
CA SER A 69 -3.55 -0.47 -18.28
C SER A 69 -3.83 -0.18 -16.81
N GLY A 70 -3.02 0.68 -16.17
CA GLY A 70 -3.16 1.01 -14.76
C GLY A 70 -2.25 0.22 -13.82
N ILE A 71 -2.55 0.29 -12.52
CA ILE A 71 -1.82 -0.39 -11.46
C ILE A 71 -2.78 -1.13 -10.53
N TRP A 72 -2.44 -2.35 -10.16
CA TRP A 72 -3.23 -3.20 -9.25
C TRP A 72 -2.50 -3.35 -7.92
N LEU A 73 -3.24 -3.13 -6.83
CA LEU A 73 -2.71 -3.23 -5.48
C LEU A 73 -3.28 -4.45 -4.79
N MET A 74 -2.43 -5.24 -4.14
CA MET A 74 -2.86 -6.41 -3.38
C MET A 74 -2.27 -6.42 -1.98
N SER A 75 -3.01 -6.94 -1.02
CA SER A 75 -2.61 -6.95 0.39
C SER A 75 -3.18 -8.16 1.14
N PRO A 76 -2.63 -8.52 2.30
CA PRO A 76 -3.27 -9.47 3.19
C PRO A 76 -4.69 -9.03 3.59
N ALA A 77 -5.57 -9.99 3.89
CA ALA A 77 -6.98 -9.73 4.24
C ALA A 77 -7.14 -8.73 5.40
N GLU A 78 -6.34 -8.88 6.46
CA GLU A 78 -6.37 -8.00 7.64
C GLU A 78 -5.88 -6.58 7.36
N ARG A 79 -5.29 -6.34 6.19
CA ARG A 79 -4.79 -5.04 5.71
C ARG A 79 -5.33 -4.67 4.34
N SER A 80 -6.47 -5.23 3.94
CA SER A 80 -7.14 -4.89 2.67
C SER A 80 -7.36 -3.38 2.48
N GLY A 81 -7.49 -2.64 3.57
CA GLY A 81 -7.52 -1.18 3.56
C GLY A 81 -6.29 -0.53 2.92
N SER A 82 -5.10 -1.14 2.99
CA SER A 82 -3.89 -0.62 2.34
C SER A 82 -3.99 -0.68 0.81
N ALA A 83 -4.47 -1.80 0.25
CA ALA A 83 -4.68 -1.93 -1.18
C ALA A 83 -5.78 -1.00 -1.69
N LEU A 84 -6.94 -0.98 -1.01
CA LEU A 84 -8.09 -0.18 -1.40
C LEU A 84 -7.80 1.32 -1.31
N GLN A 85 -7.20 1.79 -0.21
CA GLN A 85 -6.84 3.19 -0.02
C GLN A 85 -5.74 3.62 -0.98
N GLY A 86 -4.72 2.77 -1.22
CA GLY A 86 -3.67 3.02 -2.19
C GLY A 86 -4.25 3.18 -3.61
N ALA A 87 -5.13 2.28 -4.03
CA ALA A 87 -5.82 2.38 -5.33
C ALA A 87 -6.69 3.64 -5.45
N LEU A 88 -7.39 4.01 -4.36
CA LEU A 88 -8.17 5.25 -4.31
C LEU A 88 -7.29 6.47 -4.59
N MET A 89 -6.11 6.56 -3.99
CA MET A 89 -5.18 7.68 -4.17
C MET A 89 -4.74 7.85 -5.63
N PHE A 90 -4.47 6.75 -6.35
CA PHE A 90 -4.13 6.81 -7.77
C PHE A 90 -5.30 7.29 -8.62
N ARG A 91 -6.53 6.91 -8.28
CA ARG A 91 -7.72 7.33 -9.04
C ARG A 91 -8.12 8.77 -8.77
N GLU A 92 -8.06 9.23 -7.52
CA GLU A 92 -8.50 10.57 -7.13
C GLU A 92 -7.47 11.65 -7.46
N GLY A 93 -6.18 11.40 -7.19
CA GLY A 93 -5.11 12.35 -7.43
C GLY A 93 -4.74 12.43 -8.92
N PRO A 94 -3.82 11.60 -9.40
CA PRO A 94 -3.35 11.65 -10.79
C PRO A 94 -4.34 11.06 -11.82
N ARG A 95 -5.48 10.55 -11.40
CA ARG A 95 -6.51 9.93 -12.26
C ARG A 95 -5.99 8.76 -13.09
N VAL A 96 -5.12 7.97 -12.49
CA VAL A 96 -4.62 6.72 -13.06
C VAL A 96 -5.58 5.59 -12.71
N GLN A 97 -5.86 4.71 -13.67
CA GLN A 97 -6.64 3.50 -13.41
C GLN A 97 -5.91 2.66 -12.35
N ALA A 98 -6.62 2.30 -11.30
CA ALA A 98 -6.09 1.47 -10.23
C ALA A 98 -7.21 0.69 -9.55
N ASP A 99 -6.89 -0.51 -9.10
CA ASP A 99 -7.78 -1.31 -8.27
C ASP A 99 -7.02 -1.97 -7.13
N GLY A 100 -7.74 -2.34 -6.08
CA GLY A 100 -7.17 -2.93 -4.88
C GLY A 100 -8.00 -4.11 -4.39
N CYS A 101 -7.33 -5.21 -4.02
CA CYS A 101 -7.98 -6.42 -3.55
C CYS A 101 -7.13 -7.15 -2.50
N GLU A 102 -7.72 -8.18 -1.92
CA GLU A 102 -6.99 -9.15 -1.09
C GLU A 102 -6.15 -10.09 -1.98
N THR A 103 -4.96 -10.51 -1.52
CA THR A 103 -4.02 -11.30 -2.32
C THR A 103 -4.59 -12.67 -2.74
N GLY A 104 -5.40 -13.32 -1.89
CA GLY A 104 -6.05 -14.57 -2.23
C GLY A 104 -7.15 -14.38 -3.28
N ASP A 105 -7.99 -13.35 -3.13
CA ASP A 105 -9.00 -13.00 -4.14
C ASP A 105 -8.34 -12.65 -5.47
N TRP A 106 -7.25 -11.90 -5.46
CA TRP A 106 -6.45 -11.62 -6.65
C TRP A 106 -6.04 -12.90 -7.38
N SER A 107 -5.59 -13.90 -6.64
CA SER A 107 -5.12 -15.17 -7.19
C SER A 107 -6.23 -15.98 -7.89
N HIS A 108 -7.49 -15.67 -7.63
CA HIS A 108 -8.66 -16.34 -8.22
C HIS A 108 -9.38 -15.53 -9.30
N VAL A 109 -9.27 -14.20 -9.27
CA VAL A 109 -10.02 -13.30 -10.16
C VAL A 109 -9.06 -12.47 -11.03
N ASP A 110 -8.35 -11.52 -10.45
CA ASP A 110 -7.59 -10.52 -11.20
C ASP A 110 -6.31 -11.08 -11.83
N VAL A 111 -5.83 -12.21 -11.33
CA VAL A 111 -4.70 -12.93 -11.93
C VAL A 111 -4.88 -13.20 -13.42
N TYR A 112 -6.13 -13.33 -13.91
CA TYR A 112 -6.40 -13.55 -15.33
C TYR A 112 -6.10 -12.33 -16.20
N LEU A 113 -6.15 -11.12 -15.65
CA LEU A 113 -5.80 -9.88 -16.34
C LEU A 113 -4.32 -9.82 -16.74
N THR A 114 -3.46 -10.54 -16.03
CA THR A 114 -2.03 -10.64 -16.36
C THR A 114 -1.75 -11.30 -17.73
N LYS A 115 -2.75 -11.96 -18.33
CA LYS A 115 -2.65 -12.59 -19.66
C LYS A 115 -2.85 -11.62 -20.82
N SER A 116 -3.53 -10.51 -20.58
CA SER A 116 -3.99 -9.60 -21.65
C SER A 116 -3.53 -8.16 -21.49
N LEU A 117 -3.13 -7.76 -20.28
CA LEU A 117 -2.74 -6.39 -19.98
C LEU A 117 -1.22 -6.28 -19.80
N ASP A 118 -0.67 -5.08 -20.03
CA ASP A 118 0.64 -4.70 -19.49
C ASP A 118 0.50 -4.52 -17.99
N TYR A 119 0.49 -5.67 -17.28
CA TYR A 119 0.10 -5.75 -15.88
C TYR A 119 1.20 -5.24 -14.94
N LYS A 120 0.86 -4.26 -14.13
CA LYS A 120 1.73 -3.72 -13.08
C LYS A 120 1.06 -3.90 -11.73
N ALA A 121 1.79 -4.44 -10.76
CA ALA A 121 1.24 -4.71 -9.43
C ALA A 121 2.07 -4.06 -8.31
N LEU A 122 1.40 -3.66 -7.25
CA LEU A 122 2.00 -3.23 -5.99
C LEU A 122 1.49 -4.15 -4.88
N MET A 123 2.39 -4.88 -4.25
CA MET A 123 2.08 -5.93 -3.30
C MET A 123 2.50 -5.52 -1.89
N PHE A 124 1.54 -5.43 -0.98
CA PHE A 124 1.79 -5.34 0.46
C PHE A 124 1.97 -6.76 1.01
N THR A 125 3.21 -7.12 1.33
CA THR A 125 3.56 -8.50 1.68
C THR A 125 3.09 -8.91 3.07
N GLY A 126 2.91 -10.23 3.27
CA GLY A 126 2.51 -10.84 4.55
C GLY A 126 1.25 -11.71 4.45
N SER A 127 0.68 -11.88 3.25
CA SER A 127 -0.40 -12.85 3.04
C SER A 127 0.15 -14.28 2.96
N VAL A 128 -0.64 -15.23 3.39
CA VAL A 128 -0.36 -16.66 3.15
C VAL A 128 -0.35 -17.01 1.66
N TRP A 129 -0.92 -16.16 0.82
CA TRP A 129 -1.00 -16.31 -0.63
C TRP A 129 0.14 -15.64 -1.39
N ASP A 130 1.06 -14.93 -0.71
CA ASP A 130 2.14 -14.18 -1.36
C ASP A 130 2.98 -15.04 -2.31
N GLN A 131 3.37 -16.23 -1.87
CA GLN A 131 4.18 -17.13 -2.68
C GLN A 131 3.50 -17.49 -4.00
N GLN A 132 2.19 -17.83 -3.95
CA GLN A 132 1.42 -18.18 -5.13
C GLN A 132 1.26 -16.97 -6.07
N ALA A 133 0.97 -15.78 -5.51
CA ALA A 133 0.82 -14.56 -6.29
C ALA A 133 2.13 -14.19 -7.01
N ILE A 134 3.26 -14.28 -6.32
CA ILE A 134 4.59 -14.03 -6.88
C ILE A 134 4.90 -15.00 -8.03
N GLU A 135 4.62 -16.29 -7.86
CA GLU A 135 4.82 -17.29 -8.91
C GLU A 135 4.00 -16.98 -10.17
N TRP A 136 2.74 -16.57 -10.01
CA TRP A 136 1.91 -16.15 -11.13
C TRP A 136 2.43 -14.90 -11.83
N LEU A 137 2.82 -13.87 -11.08
CA LEU A 137 3.37 -12.63 -11.63
C LEU A 137 4.67 -12.90 -12.41
N VAL A 138 5.59 -13.66 -11.84
CA VAL A 138 6.87 -14.02 -12.47
C VAL A 138 6.65 -14.86 -13.72
N ASN A 139 5.83 -15.92 -13.65
CA ASN A 139 5.58 -16.83 -14.78
C ASN A 139 4.89 -16.15 -15.96
N ARG A 140 4.22 -15.01 -15.72
CA ARG A 140 3.54 -14.23 -16.74
C ARG A 140 4.27 -12.95 -17.14
N ASN A 141 5.50 -12.78 -16.68
CA ASN A 141 6.34 -11.60 -16.93
C ASN A 141 5.67 -10.28 -16.54
N SER A 142 4.81 -10.31 -15.53
CA SER A 142 4.20 -9.11 -14.98
C SER A 142 5.19 -8.35 -14.10
N SER A 143 5.24 -7.02 -14.23
CA SER A 143 6.10 -6.21 -13.36
C SER A 143 5.40 -5.95 -12.03
N PHE A 144 6.11 -6.12 -10.92
CA PHE A 144 5.55 -5.81 -9.60
C PHE A 144 6.58 -5.25 -8.64
N GLY A 145 6.09 -4.50 -7.66
CA GLY A 145 6.85 -4.01 -6.51
C GLY A 145 6.32 -4.61 -5.22
N SER A 146 7.19 -4.81 -4.22
CA SER A 146 6.82 -5.32 -2.90
C SER A 146 7.08 -4.31 -1.80
N ILE A 147 6.12 -4.16 -0.90
CA ILE A 147 6.15 -3.32 0.30
C ILE A 147 6.05 -4.24 1.51
N GLY A 148 7.04 -4.18 2.40
CA GLY A 148 7.11 -5.02 3.60
C GLY A 148 8.31 -5.93 3.59
N SER A 149 8.46 -6.79 2.59
CA SER A 149 9.65 -7.64 2.41
C SER A 149 10.02 -7.77 0.94
N TYR A 150 11.26 -8.17 0.69
CA TYR A 150 11.71 -8.49 -0.66
C TYR A 150 10.98 -9.73 -1.20
N SER A 151 10.61 -9.67 -2.47
CA SER A 151 10.03 -10.80 -3.19
C SER A 151 10.83 -11.08 -4.47
N LYS A 152 11.15 -12.35 -4.71
CA LYS A 152 11.92 -12.75 -5.91
C LYS A 152 11.19 -12.34 -7.18
N GLY A 153 11.90 -11.65 -8.07
CA GLY A 153 11.38 -11.22 -9.37
C GLY A 153 10.69 -9.84 -9.35
N ASN A 154 10.59 -9.18 -8.20
CA ASN A 154 10.12 -7.80 -8.15
C ASN A 154 11.11 -6.83 -8.82
N ILE A 155 10.58 -5.71 -9.36
CA ILE A 155 11.40 -4.63 -9.93
C ILE A 155 11.67 -3.50 -8.93
N ALA A 156 10.94 -3.48 -7.82
CA ALA A 156 11.10 -2.54 -6.72
C ALA A 156 10.75 -3.22 -5.40
N SER A 157 11.46 -2.88 -4.34
CA SER A 157 11.11 -3.35 -2.99
C SER A 157 11.46 -2.31 -1.93
N ILE A 158 10.67 -2.31 -0.87
CA ILE A 158 10.97 -1.54 0.33
C ILE A 158 10.62 -2.35 1.57
N ASN A 159 11.55 -2.41 2.50
CA ASN A 159 11.33 -3.11 3.74
C ASN A 159 10.59 -2.23 4.75
N ILE A 160 9.54 -2.79 5.35
CA ILE A 160 8.83 -2.21 6.49
C ILE A 160 9.14 -3.08 7.70
N GLU A 161 9.58 -2.46 8.80
CA GLU A 161 9.86 -3.18 10.05
C GLU A 161 8.65 -4.01 10.50
N ASP A 162 8.91 -5.08 11.24
CA ASP A 162 7.82 -5.89 11.79
C ASP A 162 7.05 -5.09 12.85
N GLY A 163 5.75 -5.33 12.87
CA GLY A 163 4.85 -4.65 13.77
C GLY A 163 3.43 -5.20 13.66
N ASP A 164 2.55 -4.72 14.51
CA ASP A 164 1.14 -5.09 14.49
C ASP A 164 0.39 -4.56 13.25
N THR A 165 -0.85 -4.96 13.09
CA THR A 165 -1.70 -4.57 11.97
C THR A 165 -1.83 -3.05 11.85
N LEU A 166 -1.99 -2.32 12.96
CA LEU A 166 -2.08 -0.86 12.93
C LEU A 166 -0.77 -0.23 12.45
N PHE A 167 0.39 -0.72 12.93
CA PHE A 167 1.70 -0.24 12.50
C PHE A 167 1.86 -0.37 10.98
N LYS A 168 1.54 -1.54 10.42
CA LYS A 168 1.61 -1.79 8.97
C LYS A 168 0.66 -0.88 8.20
N LEU A 169 -0.61 -0.79 8.61
CA LEU A 169 -1.62 0.09 7.99
C LEU A 169 -1.22 1.57 7.98
N LEU A 170 -0.53 2.04 9.03
CA LEU A 170 -0.07 3.43 9.11
C LEU A 170 1.16 3.71 8.24
N THR A 171 2.04 2.72 8.06
CA THR A 171 3.36 2.93 7.46
C THR A 171 3.42 2.58 5.98
N GLU A 172 2.83 1.48 5.56
CA GLU A 172 2.96 0.97 4.19
C GLU A 172 2.26 1.84 3.14
N LEU A 173 1.21 2.56 3.51
CA LEU A 173 0.50 3.49 2.63
C LEU A 173 1.34 4.69 2.17
N LEU A 174 2.44 5.02 2.85
CA LEU A 174 3.31 6.11 2.42
C LEU A 174 3.85 5.88 1.00
N ILE A 175 4.03 4.63 0.59
CA ILE A 175 4.59 4.32 -0.72
C ILE A 175 3.62 4.71 -1.85
N PRO A 176 2.37 4.20 -1.91
CA PRO A 176 1.41 4.64 -2.93
C PRO A 176 1.03 6.12 -2.80
N GLU A 177 1.06 6.73 -1.60
CA GLU A 177 0.86 8.16 -1.42
C GLU A 177 1.93 8.98 -2.17
N LEU A 178 3.21 8.66 -1.96
CA LEU A 178 4.31 9.38 -2.61
C LEU A 178 4.37 9.10 -4.12
N MET A 179 4.03 7.88 -4.55
CA MET A 179 3.89 7.56 -5.97
C MET A 179 2.78 8.40 -6.62
N SER A 180 1.59 8.42 -6.01
CA SER A 180 0.44 9.19 -6.49
C SER A 180 0.73 10.70 -6.52
N ALA A 181 1.32 11.25 -5.45
CA ALA A 181 1.71 12.65 -5.38
C ALA A 181 2.76 13.02 -6.44
N ASN A 182 3.74 12.15 -6.70
CA ASN A 182 4.74 12.35 -7.73
C ASN A 182 4.13 12.39 -9.14
N LEU A 183 3.17 11.51 -9.43
CA LEU A 183 2.43 11.54 -10.70
C LEU A 183 1.61 12.81 -10.84
N TRP A 184 0.89 13.18 -9.80
CA TRP A 184 0.00 14.34 -9.81
C TRP A 184 0.77 15.66 -9.98
N SER A 185 1.95 15.77 -9.37
CA SER A 185 2.80 16.97 -9.50
C SER A 185 3.35 17.20 -10.91
N LYS A 186 3.25 16.22 -11.81
CA LYS A 186 3.72 16.28 -13.21
C LYS A 186 2.61 16.57 -14.23
N GLN A 187 1.36 16.65 -13.77
CA GLN A 187 0.18 17.01 -14.58
C GLN A 187 -0.07 18.51 -14.54
#